data_eee925337e3b507ea5d24e2354d9ce5c
#
_entry.id   eee925337e3b507ea5d24e2354d9ce5c
#
_cell.length_a   1.000
_cell.length_b   1.000
_cell.length_c   1.000
_cell.angle_alpha   90.00
_cell.angle_beta   90.00
_cell.angle_gamma   90.00
#
_symmetry.space_group_name_H-M   'P 1'
#
loop_
_entity.id
_entity.type
_entity.pdbx_description
1 polymer ?
#
loop_
_entity_poly.entity_id
_entity_poly.type
_entity_poly.pdbx_seq_one_letter_code
_entity_poly.pdbx_strand_id
1 'polypeptide(L)'
;GDGSMRQSSPLSPAVHLGANKILAIGVGQPQRRSMDLTSASFQASLSSKQRPSLGNIAGHAMASVFNDTLMADVEQVQRVNQSIQQLKTHLSEHHGLALAQSLPFREVEVLAMQPSESLDALAQAHVHELPRPVRRVLEGLGALKGSGAGLASYLLFEPGFLRALMALGAQDVAMRKEELLDFFSDSVP
;
A
#
# COMPACT_ATOMS: atom_id res chain seq x y z
N GLY A 1 -0.28 -11.27 18.09
CA GLY A 1 -0.14 -11.32 16.63
C GLY A 1 -0.78 -10.09 16.00
N ASP A 2 -0.23 -9.66 14.90
CA ASP A 2 -0.74 -8.54 14.15
C ASP A 2 -2.04 -8.93 13.42
N GLY A 3 -3.05 -8.04 13.42
CA GLY A 3 -4.33 -8.22 12.73
C GLY A 3 -4.20 -8.44 11.22
N SER A 4 -3.16 -7.87 10.59
CA SER A 4 -2.87 -8.02 9.16
C SER A 4 -2.70 -9.47 8.70
N MET A 5 -2.26 -10.36 9.58
CA MET A 5 -2.10 -11.79 9.28
C MET A 5 -3.41 -12.55 9.06
N ARG A 6 -4.54 -11.98 9.47
CA ARG A 6 -5.88 -12.60 9.35
C ARG A 6 -6.83 -11.81 8.47
N GLN A 7 -6.48 -10.60 8.07
CA GLN A 7 -7.37 -9.68 7.39
C GLN A 7 -6.94 -9.55 5.93
N SER A 8 -7.63 -10.28 5.07
CA SER A 8 -7.42 -10.22 3.61
C SER A 8 -8.00 -8.97 2.96
N SER A 9 -8.81 -8.19 3.68
CA SER A 9 -9.49 -7.00 3.19
C SER A 9 -9.45 -5.89 4.24
N PRO A 10 -8.43 -5.00 4.23
CA PRO A 10 -8.26 -3.97 5.26
C PRO A 10 -9.34 -2.90 5.24
N LEU A 11 -10.04 -2.65 4.12
CA LEU A 11 -11.11 -1.65 4.02
C LEU A 11 -12.46 -2.17 4.50
N SER A 12 -12.68 -3.48 4.49
CA SER A 12 -13.96 -4.11 4.82
C SER A 12 -14.52 -3.71 6.18
N PRO A 13 -13.75 -3.65 7.28
CA PRO A 13 -14.28 -3.21 8.56
C PRO A 13 -14.83 -1.79 8.56
N ALA A 14 -14.14 -0.85 7.90
CA ALA A 14 -14.58 0.53 7.80
C ALA A 14 -15.91 0.64 7.03
N VAL A 15 -16.04 -0.12 5.95
CA VAL A 15 -17.28 -0.20 5.16
C VAL A 15 -18.41 -0.76 6.01
N HIS A 16 -18.19 -1.85 6.74
CA HIS A 16 -19.19 -2.47 7.63
C HIS A 16 -19.60 -1.57 8.79
N LEU A 17 -18.68 -0.79 9.32
CA LEU A 17 -18.97 0.20 10.37
C LEU A 17 -19.70 1.44 9.85
N GLY A 18 -19.88 1.54 8.56
CA GLY A 18 -20.68 2.60 8.00
C GLY A 18 -19.91 3.79 7.45
N ALA A 19 -18.61 3.69 7.22
CA ALA A 19 -17.83 4.77 6.64
C ALA A 19 -18.32 5.11 5.22
N ASN A 20 -18.48 6.39 4.94
CA ASN A 20 -18.76 6.92 3.59
C ASN A 20 -17.46 7.35 2.91
N LYS A 21 -16.44 7.73 3.70
CA LYS A 21 -15.11 8.13 3.23
C LYS A 21 -14.04 7.36 3.99
N ILE A 22 -13.06 6.83 3.29
CA ILE A 22 -11.96 6.05 3.86
C ILE A 22 -10.64 6.60 3.33
N LEU A 23 -9.82 7.15 4.22
CA LEU A 23 -8.43 7.43 3.92
C LEU A 23 -7.59 6.19 4.22
N ALA A 24 -7.06 5.57 3.19
CA ALA A 24 -6.23 4.37 3.31
C ALA A 24 -4.76 4.74 3.15
N ILE A 25 -3.96 4.52 4.20
CA ILE A 25 -2.51 4.79 4.19
C ILE A 25 -1.78 3.46 4.08
N GLY A 26 -1.15 3.23 2.93
CA GLY A 26 -0.35 2.03 2.66
C GLY A 26 1.13 2.27 2.91
N VAL A 27 1.83 1.23 3.31
CA VAL A 27 3.30 1.21 3.43
C VAL A 27 3.97 0.53 2.22
N GLY A 28 3.15 0.03 1.29
CA GLY A 28 3.60 -0.63 0.08
C GLY A 28 4.17 0.35 -0.94
N GLN A 29 5.10 -0.13 -1.75
CA GLN A 29 5.59 0.67 -2.87
C GLN A 29 4.50 0.81 -3.92
N PRO A 30 4.35 1.98 -4.56
CA PRO A 30 3.53 2.08 -5.74
C PRO A 30 4.10 1.10 -6.77
N GLN A 31 3.36 0.03 -7.03
CA GLN A 31 3.73 -0.87 -8.12
C GLN A 31 3.76 0.00 -9.40
N ARG A 32 4.93 0.23 -9.95
CA ARG A 32 5.02 0.62 -11.35
C ARG A 32 4.22 -0.45 -12.08
N ARG A 33 3.08 -0.06 -12.64
CA ARG A 33 2.18 -0.95 -13.37
C ARG A 33 3.02 -1.84 -14.25
N SER A 34 2.97 -3.13 -13.96
CA SER A 34 3.85 -4.16 -14.49
C SER A 34 3.56 -4.50 -15.96
N MET A 35 3.45 -3.50 -16.83
CA MET A 35 3.50 -3.75 -18.27
C MET A 35 4.91 -4.09 -18.76
N ASP A 36 5.95 -3.86 -17.94
CA ASP A 36 7.34 -4.20 -18.28
C ASP A 36 7.88 -5.46 -17.57
N LEU A 37 7.04 -6.20 -16.83
CA LEU A 37 7.49 -7.33 -16.01
C LEU A 37 7.78 -8.62 -16.80
N THR A 38 7.44 -8.72 -18.08
CA THR A 38 7.59 -9.97 -18.82
C THR A 38 8.96 -10.17 -19.48
N SER A 39 9.75 -9.13 -19.69
CA SER A 39 11.05 -9.28 -20.35
C SER A 39 12.25 -8.82 -19.53
N ALA A 40 12.19 -7.66 -18.89
CA ALA A 40 13.35 -7.08 -18.22
C ALA A 40 13.66 -7.71 -16.86
N SER A 41 12.64 -8.03 -16.05
CA SER A 41 12.82 -8.66 -14.73
C SER A 41 13.20 -10.14 -14.84
N PHE A 42 12.67 -10.84 -15.84
CA PHE A 42 13.06 -12.22 -16.12
C PHE A 42 14.50 -12.30 -16.65
N GLN A 43 14.91 -11.40 -17.52
CA GLN A 43 16.29 -11.30 -18.00
C GLN A 43 17.27 -10.86 -16.92
N ALA A 44 16.88 -9.94 -16.03
CA ALA A 44 17.70 -9.55 -14.86
C ALA A 44 17.87 -10.72 -13.88
N SER A 45 16.86 -11.57 -13.70
CA SER A 45 16.95 -12.77 -12.87
C SER A 45 17.83 -13.86 -13.48
N LEU A 46 17.89 -13.94 -14.80
CA LEU A 46 18.75 -14.91 -15.51
C LEU A 46 20.22 -14.47 -15.60
N SER A 47 20.48 -13.16 -15.55
CA SER A 47 21.85 -12.62 -15.63
C SER A 47 22.56 -12.56 -14.28
N SER A 48 21.85 -12.58 -13.14
CA SER A 48 22.44 -12.69 -11.83
C SER A 48 22.66 -14.16 -11.45
N LYS A 49 23.86 -14.68 -11.67
CA LYS A 49 24.33 -15.99 -11.17
C LYS A 49 24.40 -16.07 -9.62
N GLN A 50 23.78 -15.14 -8.90
CA GLN A 50 23.74 -15.16 -7.45
C GLN A 50 22.57 -16.02 -6.98
N ARG A 51 22.90 -17.08 -6.24
CA ARG A 51 21.89 -17.89 -5.54
C ARG A 51 21.08 -16.96 -4.62
N PRO A 52 19.73 -17.05 -4.62
CA PRO A 52 18.92 -16.24 -3.73
C PRO A 52 19.34 -16.48 -2.27
N SER A 53 19.66 -15.44 -1.54
CA SER A 53 19.97 -15.53 -0.12
C SER A 53 18.68 -15.77 0.69
N LEU A 54 18.80 -16.35 1.88
CA LEU A 54 17.65 -16.51 2.79
C LEU A 54 16.99 -15.16 3.10
N GLY A 55 17.79 -14.08 3.20
CA GLY A 55 17.28 -12.73 3.38
C GLY A 55 16.45 -12.23 2.20
N ASN A 56 16.82 -12.57 0.97
CA ASN A 56 16.03 -12.23 -0.22
C ASN A 56 14.69 -12.97 -0.23
N ILE A 57 14.70 -14.26 0.11
CA ILE A 57 13.46 -15.06 0.18
C ILE A 57 12.54 -14.53 1.27
N ALA A 58 13.07 -14.27 2.47
CA ALA A 58 12.30 -13.73 3.58
C ALA A 58 11.78 -12.32 3.29
N GLY A 59 12.61 -11.44 2.70
CA GLY A 59 12.21 -10.08 2.29
C GLY A 59 11.08 -10.10 1.27
N HIS A 60 11.17 -10.95 0.25
CA HIS A 60 10.11 -11.12 -0.75
C HIS A 60 8.83 -11.70 -0.15
N ALA A 61 8.93 -12.70 0.72
CA ALA A 61 7.77 -13.27 1.37
C ALA A 61 7.06 -12.26 2.26
N MET A 62 7.80 -11.44 3.01
CA MET A 62 7.20 -10.37 3.81
C MET A 62 6.60 -9.27 2.94
N ALA A 63 7.29 -8.81 1.92
CA ALA A 63 6.79 -7.79 1.01
C ALA A 63 5.50 -8.24 0.31
N SER A 64 5.39 -9.49 -0.13
CA SER A 64 4.18 -10.00 -0.80
C SER A 64 2.97 -10.09 0.14
N VAL A 65 3.19 -10.35 1.44
CA VAL A 65 2.10 -10.40 2.42
C VAL A 65 1.52 -9.02 2.71
N PHE A 66 2.35 -7.97 2.66
CA PHE A 66 1.92 -6.62 3.06
C PHE A 66 1.55 -5.69 1.90
N ASN A 67 2.06 -5.94 0.70
CA ASN A 67 1.95 -4.97 -0.41
C ASN A 67 0.69 -5.10 -1.27
N ASP A 68 0.11 -6.28 -1.37
CA ASP A 68 -0.89 -6.55 -2.42
C ASP A 68 -2.35 -6.35 -1.98
N THR A 69 -2.63 -6.41 -0.69
CA THR A 69 -4.02 -6.46 -0.21
C THR A 69 -4.73 -5.11 -0.27
N LEU A 70 -4.04 -4.01 0.06
CA LEU A 70 -4.67 -2.68 0.13
C LEU A 70 -5.14 -2.20 -1.25
N MET A 71 -4.28 -2.29 -2.26
CA MET A 71 -4.64 -1.80 -3.61
C MET A 71 -5.72 -2.66 -4.25
N ALA A 72 -5.67 -3.98 -4.04
CA ALA A 72 -6.72 -4.88 -4.49
C ALA A 72 -8.07 -4.54 -3.85
N ASP A 73 -8.09 -4.19 -2.57
CA ASP A 73 -9.30 -3.74 -1.86
C ASP A 73 -9.81 -2.39 -2.38
N VAL A 74 -8.93 -1.43 -2.61
CA VAL A 74 -9.30 -0.14 -3.20
C VAL A 74 -9.96 -0.35 -4.57
N GLU A 75 -9.34 -1.16 -5.43
CA GLU A 75 -9.92 -1.50 -6.73
C GLU A 75 -11.27 -2.23 -6.61
N GLN A 76 -11.42 -3.09 -5.60
CA GLN A 76 -12.68 -3.77 -5.35
C GLN A 76 -13.78 -2.78 -4.95
N VAL A 77 -13.50 -1.85 -4.03
CA VAL A 77 -14.46 -0.81 -3.64
C VAL A 77 -14.83 0.06 -4.84
N GLN A 78 -13.88 0.47 -5.66
CA GLN A 78 -14.13 1.24 -6.88
C GLN A 78 -15.02 0.49 -7.87
N ARG A 79 -14.81 -0.80 -8.08
CA ARG A 79 -15.67 -1.64 -8.92
C ARG A 79 -17.10 -1.73 -8.39
N VAL A 80 -17.26 -1.88 -7.07
CA VAL A 80 -18.58 -1.90 -6.42
C VAL A 80 -19.26 -0.55 -6.59
N ASN A 81 -18.56 0.57 -6.37
CA ASN A 81 -19.10 1.92 -6.59
C ASN A 81 -19.59 2.11 -8.03
N GLN A 82 -18.80 1.71 -9.03
CA GLN A 82 -19.19 1.76 -10.44
C GLN A 82 -20.47 0.95 -10.72
N SER A 83 -20.57 -0.25 -10.15
CA SER A 83 -21.76 -1.09 -10.27
C SER A 83 -22.99 -0.44 -9.63
N ILE A 84 -22.84 0.19 -8.47
CA ILE A 84 -23.90 0.93 -7.79
C ILE A 84 -24.35 2.11 -8.65
N GLN A 85 -23.43 2.88 -9.22
CA GLN A 85 -23.75 4.02 -10.09
C GLN A 85 -24.50 3.57 -11.34
N GLN A 86 -24.03 2.51 -12.01
CA GLN A 86 -24.71 1.95 -13.19
C GLN A 86 -26.14 1.49 -12.86
N LEU A 87 -26.31 0.80 -11.72
CA LEU A 87 -27.60 0.35 -11.26
C LEU A 87 -28.54 1.53 -10.97
N LYS A 88 -28.08 2.55 -10.27
CA LYS A 88 -28.86 3.77 -9.98
C LYS A 88 -29.28 4.50 -11.27
N THR A 89 -28.35 4.64 -12.22
CA THR A 89 -28.64 5.26 -13.51
C THR A 89 -29.69 4.47 -14.26
N HIS A 90 -29.56 3.16 -14.40
CA HIS A 90 -30.49 2.30 -15.09
C HIS A 90 -31.89 2.32 -14.44
N LEU A 91 -31.94 2.28 -13.11
CA LEU A 91 -33.22 2.37 -12.39
C LEU A 91 -33.88 3.74 -12.53
N SER A 92 -33.10 4.82 -12.52
CA SER A 92 -33.64 6.18 -12.70
C SER A 92 -34.26 6.37 -14.09
N GLU A 93 -33.66 5.78 -15.12
CA GLU A 93 -34.17 5.85 -16.51
C GLU A 93 -35.43 5.04 -16.72
N HIS A 94 -35.56 3.88 -16.07
CA HIS A 94 -36.63 2.92 -16.34
C HIS A 94 -37.76 2.90 -15.30
N HIS A 95 -37.43 3.23 -14.05
CA HIS A 95 -38.36 3.09 -12.90
C HIS A 95 -38.51 4.36 -12.05
N GLY A 96 -37.84 5.43 -12.41
CA GLY A 96 -37.91 6.73 -11.72
C GLY A 96 -36.90 6.92 -10.58
N LEU A 97 -36.56 8.18 -10.34
CA LEU A 97 -35.57 8.61 -9.36
C LEU A 97 -35.85 8.15 -7.92
N ALA A 98 -37.12 8.08 -7.53
CA ALA A 98 -37.52 7.70 -6.19
C ALA A 98 -37.08 6.27 -5.83
N LEU A 99 -37.18 5.33 -6.78
CA LEU A 99 -36.73 3.95 -6.56
C LEU A 99 -35.19 3.85 -6.52
N ALA A 100 -34.52 4.57 -7.40
CA ALA A 100 -33.05 4.61 -7.41
C ALA A 100 -32.46 5.17 -6.10
N GLN A 101 -33.15 6.16 -5.50
CA GLN A 101 -32.74 6.76 -4.21
C GLN A 101 -33.10 5.90 -2.99
N SER A 102 -34.09 5.04 -3.09
CA SER A 102 -34.51 4.16 -1.99
C SER A 102 -33.62 2.93 -1.78
N LEU A 103 -32.66 2.71 -2.67
CA LEU A 103 -31.75 1.57 -2.54
C LEU A 103 -30.83 1.73 -1.31
N PRO A 104 -30.62 0.64 -0.54
CA PRO A 104 -29.76 0.66 0.64
C PRO A 104 -28.26 0.70 0.28
N PHE A 105 -27.93 0.76 -1.01
CA PHE A 105 -26.56 0.80 -1.49
C PHE A 105 -25.99 2.21 -1.44
N ARG A 106 -24.84 2.33 -0.82
CA ARG A 106 -24.10 3.60 -0.75
C ARG A 106 -22.73 3.43 -1.38
N GLU A 107 -22.29 4.47 -2.00
CA GLU A 107 -20.93 4.59 -2.50
C GLU A 107 -20.00 4.93 -1.34
N VAL A 108 -18.80 4.39 -1.39
CA VAL A 108 -17.75 4.65 -0.40
C VAL A 108 -16.57 5.29 -1.11
N GLU A 109 -16.30 6.54 -0.79
CA GLU A 109 -15.15 7.24 -1.33
C GLU A 109 -13.87 6.74 -0.65
N VAL A 110 -12.87 6.33 -1.43
CA VAL A 110 -11.60 5.83 -0.91
C VAL A 110 -10.46 6.63 -1.51
N LEU A 111 -9.70 7.29 -0.64
CA LEU A 111 -8.45 7.94 -0.99
C LEU A 111 -7.29 7.09 -0.49
N ALA A 112 -6.49 6.52 -1.41
CA ALA A 112 -5.31 5.75 -1.07
C ALA A 112 -4.05 6.61 -1.15
N MET A 113 -3.26 6.60 -0.08
CA MET A 113 -1.95 7.21 -0.01
C MET A 113 -0.87 6.14 0.10
N GLN A 114 0.16 6.25 -0.72
CA GLN A 114 1.35 5.39 -0.67
C GLN A 114 2.60 6.27 -0.67
N PRO A 115 3.71 5.81 -0.06
CA PRO A 115 4.97 6.53 -0.09
C PRO A 115 5.43 6.80 -1.53
N SER A 116 5.88 8.02 -1.81
CA SER A 116 6.40 8.39 -3.14
C SER A 116 7.76 7.74 -3.42
N GLU A 117 8.50 7.38 -2.39
CA GLU A 117 9.80 6.72 -2.48
C GLU A 117 9.75 5.29 -1.93
N SER A 118 10.72 4.48 -2.37
CA SER A 118 10.88 3.12 -1.87
C SER A 118 11.35 3.11 -0.41
N LEU A 119 10.52 2.57 0.49
CA LEU A 119 10.89 2.42 1.89
C LEU A 119 12.09 1.47 2.07
N ASP A 120 12.26 0.49 1.20
CA ASP A 120 13.42 -0.40 1.20
C ASP A 120 14.72 0.34 0.83
N ALA A 121 14.65 1.24 -0.15
CA ALA A 121 15.80 2.08 -0.53
C ALA A 121 16.15 3.05 0.61
N LEU A 122 15.14 3.65 1.23
CA LEU A 122 15.32 4.51 2.39
C LEU A 122 15.94 3.75 3.57
N ALA A 123 15.43 2.56 3.86
CA ALA A 123 16.00 1.70 4.92
C ALA A 123 17.44 1.32 4.60
N GLN A 124 17.76 0.99 3.35
CA GLN A 124 19.12 0.65 2.94
C GLN A 124 20.11 1.79 3.18
N ALA A 125 19.70 3.05 2.98
CA ALA A 125 20.53 4.21 3.27
C ALA A 125 20.85 4.35 4.78
N HIS A 126 19.95 3.89 5.64
CA HIS A 126 20.06 4.00 7.10
C HIS A 126 20.53 2.71 7.82
N VAL A 127 20.82 1.63 7.09
CA VAL A 127 21.33 0.35 7.67
C VAL A 127 22.54 0.54 8.59
N HIS A 128 23.35 1.55 8.33
CA HIS A 128 24.53 1.85 9.14
C HIS A 128 24.20 2.27 10.60
N GLU A 129 22.97 2.72 10.85
CA GLU A 129 22.47 3.11 12.17
C GLU A 129 22.12 1.89 13.04
N LEU A 130 21.90 0.72 12.43
CA LEU A 130 21.57 -0.50 13.17
C LEU A 130 22.70 -0.88 14.15
N PRO A 131 22.34 -1.39 15.35
CA PRO A 131 23.29 -1.94 16.29
C PRO A 131 24.20 -2.99 15.62
N ARG A 132 25.50 -2.94 15.93
CA ARG A 132 26.50 -3.83 15.31
C ARG A 132 26.13 -5.32 15.33
N PRO A 133 25.55 -5.90 16.42
CA PRO A 133 25.14 -7.30 16.44
C PRO A 133 24.03 -7.60 15.41
N VAL A 134 23.01 -6.75 15.35
CA VAL A 134 21.88 -6.90 14.42
C VAL A 134 22.35 -6.81 12.97
N ARG A 135 23.19 -5.83 12.67
CA ARG A 135 23.76 -5.64 11.34
C ARG A 135 24.57 -6.87 10.89
N ARG A 136 25.41 -7.45 11.76
CA ARG A 136 26.18 -8.67 11.44
C ARG A 136 25.28 -9.87 11.13
N VAL A 137 24.19 -10.04 11.89
CA VAL A 137 23.22 -11.11 11.61
C VAL A 137 22.55 -10.90 10.25
N LEU A 138 22.10 -9.68 9.96
CA LEU A 138 21.48 -9.36 8.67
C LEU A 138 22.46 -9.47 7.50
N GLU A 139 23.73 -9.12 7.70
CA GLU A 139 24.80 -9.35 6.71
C GLU A 139 24.98 -10.84 6.41
N GLY A 140 25.03 -11.68 7.45
CA GLY A 140 25.13 -13.12 7.32
C GLY A 140 23.95 -13.77 6.60
N LEU A 141 22.75 -13.21 6.75
CA LEU A 141 21.54 -13.64 6.05
C LEU A 141 21.42 -13.07 4.62
N GLY A 142 22.33 -12.15 4.22
CA GLY A 142 22.24 -11.44 2.95
C GLY A 142 21.07 -10.45 2.86
N ALA A 143 20.60 -9.98 4.02
CA ALA A 143 19.42 -9.11 4.15
C ALA A 143 19.72 -7.61 4.04
N LEU A 144 20.98 -7.22 3.80
CA LEU A 144 21.36 -5.81 3.69
C LEU A 144 21.48 -5.32 2.24
N LYS A 145 21.32 -6.18 1.25
CA LYS A 145 21.49 -5.84 -0.17
C LYS A 145 20.32 -6.34 -1.02
N GLY A 146 19.97 -5.56 -2.03
CA GLY A 146 18.91 -5.91 -2.97
C GLY A 146 17.55 -6.10 -2.29
N SER A 147 16.80 -7.12 -2.68
CA SER A 147 15.47 -7.44 -2.11
C SER A 147 15.49 -7.86 -0.63
N GLY A 148 16.66 -8.15 -0.07
CA GLY A 148 16.82 -8.41 1.37
C GLY A 148 16.70 -7.15 2.23
N ALA A 149 16.85 -5.95 1.64
CA ALA A 149 16.71 -4.69 2.37
C ALA A 149 15.29 -4.50 2.95
N GLY A 150 14.28 -5.12 2.35
CA GLY A 150 12.92 -5.15 2.90
C GLY A 150 12.87 -5.76 4.31
N LEU A 151 13.68 -6.78 4.62
CA LEU A 151 13.74 -7.31 5.97
C LEU A 151 14.38 -6.30 6.96
N ALA A 152 15.36 -5.53 6.50
CA ALA A 152 15.99 -4.51 7.33
C ALA A 152 15.02 -3.37 7.66
N SER A 153 14.13 -2.98 6.76
CA SER A 153 13.14 -1.91 6.99
C SER A 153 12.19 -2.22 8.14
N TYR A 154 11.85 -3.49 8.37
CA TYR A 154 11.01 -3.91 9.50
C TYR A 154 11.73 -3.91 10.86
N LEU A 155 13.05 -3.90 10.88
CA LEU A 155 13.86 -3.95 12.10
C LEU A 155 14.52 -2.60 12.43
N LEU A 156 14.45 -1.65 11.50
CA LEU A 156 15.15 -0.38 11.60
C LEU A 156 14.27 0.65 12.33
N PHE A 157 14.38 0.65 13.67
CA PHE A 157 13.70 1.62 14.54
C PHE A 157 14.66 2.68 15.08
N GLU A 158 15.61 3.10 14.25
CA GLU A 158 16.63 4.09 14.66
C GLU A 158 16.13 5.53 14.37
N PRO A 159 16.52 6.51 15.21
CA PRO A 159 15.98 7.88 15.11
C PRO A 159 16.23 8.57 13.77
N GLY A 160 17.34 8.27 13.09
CA GLY A 160 17.65 8.84 11.78
C GLY A 160 16.65 8.35 10.72
N PHE A 161 16.46 7.05 10.64
CA PHE A 161 15.50 6.44 9.73
C PHE A 161 14.05 6.92 10.00
N LEU A 162 13.64 6.96 11.28
CA LEU A 162 12.29 7.42 11.63
C LEU A 162 12.06 8.88 11.24
N ARG A 163 13.05 9.76 11.41
CA ARG A 163 12.95 11.16 10.94
C ARG A 163 12.85 11.25 9.42
N ALA A 164 13.60 10.42 8.70
CA ALA A 164 13.52 10.36 7.24
C ALA A 164 12.13 9.89 6.77
N LEU A 165 11.56 8.86 7.42
CA LEU A 165 10.18 8.42 7.15
C LEU A 165 9.15 9.51 7.42
N MET A 166 9.27 10.23 8.55
CA MET A 166 8.37 11.33 8.87
C MET A 166 8.49 12.48 7.87
N ALA A 167 9.71 12.80 7.42
CA ALA A 167 9.95 13.81 6.41
C ALA A 167 9.34 13.43 5.05
N LEU A 168 9.51 12.17 4.63
CA LEU A 168 8.89 11.62 3.43
C LEU A 168 7.35 11.71 3.51
N GLY A 169 6.75 11.27 4.61
CA GLY A 169 5.31 11.35 4.78
C GLY A 169 4.78 12.78 4.77
N ALA A 170 5.48 13.72 5.39
CA ALA A 170 5.12 15.14 5.35
C ALA A 170 5.21 15.72 3.92
N GLN A 171 6.23 15.32 3.17
CA GLN A 171 6.38 15.71 1.76
C GLN A 171 5.25 15.14 0.90
N ASP A 172 4.91 13.86 1.06
CA ASP A 172 3.83 13.20 0.32
C ASP A 172 2.47 13.85 0.58
N VAL A 173 2.19 14.20 1.84
CA VAL A 173 0.99 14.97 2.20
C VAL A 173 1.00 16.36 1.57
N ALA A 174 2.13 17.05 1.58
CA ALA A 174 2.24 18.38 0.97
C ALA A 174 2.02 18.36 -0.54
N MET A 175 2.53 17.34 -1.24
CA MET A 175 2.33 17.16 -2.68
C MET A 175 0.87 16.87 -3.05
N ARG A 176 0.11 16.21 -2.19
CA ARG A 176 -1.30 15.86 -2.42
C ARG A 176 -2.27 16.68 -1.56
N LYS A 177 -1.82 17.86 -1.11
CA LYS A 177 -2.58 18.70 -0.18
C LYS A 177 -3.98 19.06 -0.68
N GLU A 178 -4.09 19.48 -1.92
CA GLU A 178 -5.38 19.88 -2.51
C GLU A 178 -6.37 18.70 -2.55
N GLU A 179 -5.90 17.54 -3.02
CA GLU A 179 -6.70 16.32 -3.06
C GLU A 179 -7.17 15.88 -1.65
N LEU A 180 -6.31 16.01 -0.65
CA LEU A 180 -6.67 15.72 0.74
C LEU A 180 -7.67 16.73 1.29
N LEU A 181 -7.50 18.02 0.99
CA LEU A 181 -8.45 19.05 1.42
C LEU A 181 -9.82 18.84 0.77
N ASP A 182 -9.88 18.54 -0.50
CA ASP A 182 -11.12 18.24 -1.21
C ASP A 182 -11.80 17.00 -0.62
N PHE A 183 -11.02 15.94 -0.38
CA PHE A 183 -11.53 14.72 0.24
C PHE A 183 -12.16 14.98 1.62
N PHE A 184 -11.62 15.90 2.43
CA PHE A 184 -12.16 16.21 3.75
C PHE A 184 -13.20 17.34 3.74
N SER A 185 -13.20 18.26 2.76
CA SER A 185 -14.11 19.40 2.73
C SER A 185 -15.57 19.02 2.48
N ASP A 186 -15.82 17.98 1.65
CA ASP A 186 -17.16 17.46 1.39
C ASP A 186 -17.77 16.68 2.57
N SER A 187 -17.13 16.69 3.73
CA SER A 187 -17.55 15.90 4.90
C SER A 187 -18.44 16.69 5.88
N VAL A 188 -18.88 17.88 5.51
CA VAL A 188 -19.83 18.65 6.34
C VAL A 188 -21.25 18.31 5.88
N PRO A 189 -22.07 17.64 6.72
CA PRO A 189 -23.50 17.42 6.44
C PRO A 189 -24.30 18.72 6.54
#